data_d7f00cf8dd61b3621f2e1eb36f9c8c98
#
_entry.id   d7f00cf8dd61b3621f2e1eb36f9c8c98
#
_cell.length_a   1.000
_cell.length_b   1.000
_cell.length_c   1.000
_cell.angle_alpha   90.00
_cell.angle_beta   90.00
_cell.angle_gamma   90.00
#
_symmetry.space_group_name_H-M   'P 1'
#
loop_
_entity.id
_entity.type
_entity.pdbx_description
1 polymer ?
#
loop_
_entity_poly.entity_id
_entity_poly.type
_entity_poly.pdbx_seq_one_letter_code
_entity_poly.pdbx_strand_id
1 'polypeptide(L)'
;MAHPLLVDPAWLHEHLGDPAIRILDATTFLTQPEGDGYYDVESGRQAYEKAHIPGAVFADLLNDLADPDAATTFTALDSETFAARLGALGVGPGTHVVIYDQGPNIWATRLWWNLRYEGFDDVSVLNGGLPAWTGAGHGTKSGVESNEPAVFTANRRPELYADKDAVLAAIEDPGTQLVNSLDRPTFAGTRQTYARPGRIPSSTNVPFPELAESDGRFRGPDEVRELFDEAGTLDESKKVITYCGSGIAATGLAFQLAVLGRPDVAIYDGSLTEWAADPALPLETD
;
A
#
# COMPACT_ATOMS: atom_id res chain seq x y z
N MET A 1 20.61 7.16 -12.50
CA MET A 1 19.32 7.89 -12.62
C MET A 1 18.36 7.16 -11.72
N ALA A 2 17.49 7.87 -11.00
CA ALA A 2 16.46 7.21 -10.19
C ALA A 2 15.48 6.48 -11.13
N HIS A 3 15.06 5.27 -10.76
CA HIS A 3 14.04 4.52 -11.49
C HIS A 3 12.65 5.18 -11.31
N PRO A 4 11.72 5.05 -12.28
CA PRO A 4 10.37 5.56 -12.11
C PRO A 4 9.63 4.79 -11.00
N LEU A 5 8.76 5.48 -10.25
CA LEU A 5 7.96 4.83 -9.19
C LEU A 5 6.99 3.77 -9.74
N LEU A 6 6.44 4.00 -10.93
CA LEU A 6 5.51 3.11 -11.62
C LEU A 6 6.15 2.62 -12.91
N VAL A 7 6.24 1.30 -13.09
CA VAL A 7 6.79 0.65 -14.28
C VAL A 7 5.74 -0.21 -14.96
N ASP A 8 5.84 -0.39 -16.27
CA ASP A 8 4.95 -1.26 -17.03
C ASP A 8 5.55 -2.68 -17.27
N PRO A 9 4.74 -3.64 -17.74
CA PRO A 9 5.22 -4.99 -18.03
C PRO A 9 6.35 -5.05 -19.07
N ALA A 10 6.37 -4.15 -20.05
CA ALA A 10 7.40 -4.13 -21.08
C ALA A 10 8.74 -3.72 -20.47
N TRP A 11 8.76 -2.69 -19.65
CA TRP A 11 9.94 -2.25 -18.92
C TRP A 11 10.51 -3.40 -18.06
N LEU A 12 9.66 -4.06 -17.26
CA LEU A 12 10.12 -5.17 -16.41
C LEU A 12 10.63 -6.34 -17.23
N HIS A 13 9.99 -6.65 -18.37
CA HIS A 13 10.43 -7.71 -19.26
C HIS A 13 11.84 -7.47 -19.83
N GLU A 14 12.14 -6.24 -20.21
CA GLU A 14 13.47 -5.84 -20.69
C GLU A 14 14.57 -5.94 -19.62
N HIS A 15 14.18 -5.87 -18.33
CA HIS A 15 15.10 -5.92 -17.19
C HIS A 15 15.10 -7.28 -16.47
N LEU A 16 14.40 -8.31 -16.99
CA LEU A 16 14.44 -9.65 -16.42
C LEU A 16 15.86 -10.20 -16.44
N GLY A 17 16.32 -10.70 -15.28
CA GLY A 17 17.66 -11.27 -15.14
C GLY A 17 18.76 -10.25 -14.87
N ASP A 18 18.43 -8.96 -14.75
CA ASP A 18 19.39 -7.96 -14.24
C ASP A 18 19.69 -8.26 -12.76
N PRO A 19 20.98 -8.49 -12.40
CA PRO A 19 21.35 -8.83 -11.02
C PRO A 19 21.09 -7.69 -10.02
N ALA A 20 20.85 -6.47 -10.47
CA ALA A 20 20.46 -5.37 -9.60
C ALA A 20 18.95 -5.33 -9.31
N ILE A 21 18.12 -5.98 -10.12
CA ILE A 21 16.67 -5.99 -9.92
C ILE A 21 16.26 -7.09 -8.93
N ARG A 22 15.34 -6.75 -8.03
CA ARG A 22 14.64 -7.66 -7.12
C ARG A 22 13.15 -7.57 -7.37
N ILE A 23 12.55 -8.64 -7.82
CA ILE A 23 11.10 -8.69 -8.07
C ILE A 23 10.45 -9.33 -6.86
N LEU A 24 9.48 -8.64 -6.25
CA LEU A 24 8.75 -9.13 -5.08
C LEU A 24 7.26 -9.25 -5.39
N ASP A 25 6.70 -10.43 -5.13
CA ASP A 25 5.26 -10.68 -5.15
C ASP A 25 4.70 -10.43 -3.74
N ALA A 26 3.88 -9.40 -3.59
CA ALA A 26 3.28 -9.00 -2.32
C ALA A 26 1.82 -9.45 -2.20
N THR A 27 1.38 -10.39 -3.01
CA THR A 27 -0.03 -10.80 -3.10
C THR A 27 -0.59 -11.24 -1.76
N THR A 28 -1.69 -10.62 -1.40
CA THR A 28 -2.59 -11.04 -0.32
C THR A 28 -4.01 -10.97 -0.88
N PHE A 29 -4.88 -11.86 -0.47
CA PHE A 29 -6.28 -11.84 -0.88
C PHE A 29 -7.15 -11.29 0.24
N LEU A 30 -8.07 -10.42 -0.16
CA LEU A 30 -9.05 -9.82 0.70
C LEU A 30 -10.42 -10.21 0.19
N THR A 31 -11.19 -10.92 0.98
CA THR A 31 -12.56 -11.29 0.63
C THR A 31 -13.52 -10.52 1.50
N GLN A 32 -14.41 -9.75 0.85
CA GLN A 32 -15.47 -9.07 1.57
C GLN A 32 -16.59 -10.08 1.89
N PRO A 33 -17.03 -10.15 3.16
CA PRO A 33 -18.16 -11.02 3.51
C PRO A 33 -19.45 -10.56 2.83
N GLU A 34 -20.39 -11.47 2.63
CA GLU A 34 -21.74 -11.12 2.20
C GLU A 34 -22.43 -10.38 3.37
N GLY A 35 -22.60 -9.05 3.23
CA GLY A 35 -23.23 -8.20 4.25
C GLY A 35 -22.24 -7.40 5.08
N ASP A 36 -22.64 -7.09 6.32
CA ASP A 36 -21.81 -6.38 7.28
C ASP A 36 -20.74 -7.30 7.89
N GLY A 37 -19.54 -6.75 8.16
CA GLY A 37 -18.47 -7.49 8.84
C GLY A 37 -17.09 -7.20 8.27
N TYR A 38 -16.07 -7.72 8.98
CA TYR A 38 -14.69 -7.60 8.57
C TYR A 38 -14.37 -8.48 7.37
N TYR A 39 -13.38 -8.04 6.61
CA TYR A 39 -12.80 -8.82 5.52
C TYR A 39 -12.06 -10.06 6.04
N ASP A 40 -12.17 -11.18 5.33
CA ASP A 40 -11.26 -12.31 5.46
C ASP A 40 -9.99 -12.03 4.66
N VAL A 41 -8.84 -12.37 5.24
CA VAL A 41 -7.53 -12.17 4.60
C VAL A 41 -6.78 -13.49 4.49
N GLU A 42 -6.17 -13.73 3.33
CA GLU A 42 -5.41 -14.94 3.04
C GLU A 42 -4.08 -14.58 2.34
N SER A 43 -2.97 -15.21 2.78
CA SER A 43 -1.69 -15.05 2.11
C SER A 43 -1.75 -15.55 0.66
N GLY A 44 -1.19 -14.79 -0.27
CA GLY A 44 -1.09 -15.16 -1.68
C GLY A 44 -0.05 -16.22 -2.00
N ARG A 45 0.62 -16.81 -1.00
CA ARG A 45 1.71 -17.78 -1.19
C ARG A 45 1.35 -18.92 -2.13
N GLN A 46 0.18 -19.52 -1.98
CA GLN A 46 -0.26 -20.62 -2.86
C GLN A 46 -0.46 -20.15 -4.32
N ALA A 47 -0.96 -18.94 -4.50
CA ALA A 47 -1.14 -18.36 -5.84
C ALA A 47 0.21 -18.03 -6.48
N TYR A 48 1.16 -17.47 -5.71
CA TYR A 48 2.54 -17.27 -6.13
C TYR A 48 3.21 -18.58 -6.55
N GLU A 49 3.14 -19.64 -5.73
CA GLU A 49 3.73 -20.94 -6.04
C GLU A 49 3.15 -21.57 -7.31
N LYS A 50 1.89 -21.25 -7.62
CA LYS A 50 1.22 -21.72 -8.83
C LYS A 50 1.64 -20.92 -10.06
N ALA A 51 1.73 -19.59 -9.96
CA ALA A 51 2.11 -18.72 -11.07
C ALA A 51 2.64 -17.36 -10.56
N HIS A 52 3.87 -17.02 -10.94
CA HIS A 52 4.51 -15.75 -10.63
C HIS A 52 5.37 -15.24 -11.79
N ILE A 53 5.78 -13.98 -11.76
CA ILE A 53 6.73 -13.39 -12.72
C ILE A 53 8.11 -14.06 -12.54
N PRO A 54 8.78 -14.50 -13.61
CA PRO A 54 10.10 -15.15 -13.49
C PRO A 54 11.10 -14.30 -12.68
N GLY A 55 11.75 -14.93 -11.69
CA GLY A 55 12.67 -14.26 -10.78
C GLY A 55 12.00 -13.58 -9.56
N ALA A 56 10.68 -13.60 -9.48
CA ALA A 56 9.99 -13.02 -8.32
C ALA A 56 10.11 -13.92 -7.08
N VAL A 57 10.32 -13.29 -5.93
CA VAL A 57 10.30 -13.91 -4.60
C VAL A 57 9.07 -13.43 -3.84
N PHE A 58 8.44 -14.32 -3.09
CA PHE A 58 7.23 -13.98 -2.34
C PHE A 58 7.55 -13.20 -1.07
N ALA A 59 6.94 -12.03 -0.92
CA ALA A 59 7.02 -11.14 0.24
C ALA A 59 5.68 -11.18 1.00
N ASP A 60 5.57 -12.06 2.00
CA ASP A 60 4.33 -12.30 2.73
C ASP A 60 4.00 -11.15 3.67
N LEU A 61 3.13 -10.24 3.23
CA LEU A 61 2.68 -9.08 4.02
C LEU A 61 1.87 -9.48 5.25
N LEU A 62 1.21 -10.63 5.20
CA LEU A 62 0.32 -11.08 6.28
C LEU A 62 1.09 -11.78 7.40
N ASN A 63 2.03 -12.66 7.04
CA ASN A 63 2.66 -13.55 8.03
C ASN A 63 4.11 -13.16 8.37
N ASP A 64 4.84 -12.55 7.42
CA ASP A 64 6.27 -12.28 7.59
C ASP A 64 6.60 -10.79 7.77
N LEU A 65 5.76 -9.88 7.24
CA LEU A 65 6.02 -8.43 7.15
C LEU A 65 4.99 -7.57 7.91
N ALA A 66 4.25 -8.18 8.83
CA ALA A 66 3.38 -7.51 9.78
C ALA A 66 3.73 -7.92 11.20
N ASP A 67 3.49 -7.01 12.17
CA ASP A 67 3.70 -7.29 13.59
C ASP A 67 2.63 -8.28 14.09
N PRO A 68 3.02 -9.51 14.46
CA PRO A 68 2.08 -10.56 14.88
C PRO A 68 1.46 -10.29 16.26
N ASP A 69 2.06 -9.41 17.05
CA ASP A 69 1.63 -9.08 18.42
C ASP A 69 0.75 -7.81 18.45
N ALA A 70 0.61 -7.12 17.31
CA ALA A 70 -0.20 -5.91 17.20
C ALA A 70 -1.70 -6.21 17.30
N ALA A 71 -2.46 -5.23 17.81
CA ALA A 71 -3.92 -5.33 17.90
C ALA A 71 -4.63 -5.27 16.55
N THR A 72 -3.97 -4.74 15.52
CA THR A 72 -4.51 -4.61 14.16
C THR A 72 -3.67 -5.40 13.16
N THR A 73 -4.34 -6.06 12.23
CA THR A 73 -3.68 -6.81 11.14
C THR A 73 -2.87 -5.86 10.26
N PHE A 74 -1.73 -6.31 9.77
CA PHE A 74 -0.81 -5.57 8.91
C PHE A 74 -0.06 -4.40 9.56
N THR A 75 -0.13 -4.24 10.88
CA THR A 75 0.70 -3.24 11.57
C THR A 75 2.17 -3.37 11.17
N ALA A 76 2.80 -2.26 10.88
CA ALA A 76 4.20 -2.24 10.45
C ALA A 76 5.13 -2.82 11.52
N LEU A 77 6.08 -3.67 11.09
CA LEU A 77 7.11 -4.26 11.96
C LEU A 77 8.03 -3.21 12.59
N ASP A 78 8.73 -3.59 13.63
CA ASP A 78 9.92 -2.86 14.06
C ASP A 78 11.03 -2.91 12.98
N SER A 79 11.92 -1.91 12.99
CA SER A 79 12.94 -1.73 11.96
C SER A 79 13.94 -2.88 11.88
N GLU A 80 14.29 -3.52 13.00
CA GLU A 80 15.28 -4.60 13.04
C GLU A 80 14.70 -5.86 12.38
N THR A 81 13.48 -6.23 12.76
CA THR A 81 12.77 -7.37 12.18
C THR A 81 12.50 -7.15 10.69
N PHE A 82 12.01 -5.96 10.30
CA PHE A 82 11.78 -5.63 8.90
C PHE A 82 13.07 -5.74 8.08
N ALA A 83 14.18 -5.18 8.57
CA ALA A 83 15.47 -5.23 7.89
C ALA A 83 15.97 -6.66 7.69
N ALA A 84 15.83 -7.52 8.70
CA ALA A 84 16.20 -8.93 8.61
C ALA A 84 15.36 -9.66 7.55
N ARG A 85 14.04 -9.42 7.50
CA ARG A 85 13.13 -10.04 6.52
C ARG A 85 13.44 -9.60 5.09
N LEU A 86 13.59 -8.29 4.86
CA LEU A 86 13.90 -7.78 3.52
C LEU A 86 15.30 -8.19 3.04
N GLY A 87 16.28 -8.20 3.93
CA GLY A 87 17.61 -8.72 3.64
C GLY A 87 17.58 -10.20 3.19
N ALA A 88 16.77 -11.03 3.85
CA ALA A 88 16.58 -12.44 3.46
C ALA A 88 15.93 -12.59 2.07
N LEU A 89 15.11 -11.61 1.62
CA LEU A 89 14.57 -11.57 0.26
C LEU A 89 15.56 -11.02 -0.78
N GLY A 90 16.80 -10.68 -0.37
CA GLY A 90 17.85 -10.18 -1.24
C GLY A 90 17.81 -8.67 -1.47
N VAL A 91 17.06 -7.92 -0.67
CA VAL A 91 17.00 -6.45 -0.77
C VAL A 91 18.12 -5.82 0.05
N GLY A 92 18.90 -4.95 -0.59
CA GLY A 92 20.03 -4.27 0.06
C GLY A 92 20.61 -3.17 -0.82
N PRO A 93 21.78 -2.60 -0.43
CA PRO A 93 22.41 -1.52 -1.17
C PRO A 93 22.70 -1.91 -2.63
N GLY A 94 22.33 -1.03 -3.57
CA GLY A 94 22.53 -1.24 -5.00
C GLY A 94 21.49 -2.17 -5.67
N THR A 95 20.44 -2.57 -4.95
CA THR A 95 19.30 -3.25 -5.57
C THR A 95 18.18 -2.26 -5.86
N HIS A 96 17.48 -2.45 -6.97
CA HIS A 96 16.22 -1.82 -7.29
C HIS A 96 15.08 -2.84 -7.13
N VAL A 97 14.08 -2.52 -6.32
CA VAL A 97 12.96 -3.42 -6.04
C VAL A 97 11.79 -3.10 -6.96
N VAL A 98 11.25 -4.10 -7.63
CA VAL A 98 9.99 -4.01 -8.38
C VAL A 98 8.95 -4.87 -7.68
N ILE A 99 7.89 -4.26 -7.19
CA ILE A 99 6.84 -4.93 -6.44
C ILE A 99 5.60 -5.09 -7.32
N TYR A 100 4.96 -6.23 -7.22
CA TYR A 100 3.65 -6.44 -7.83
C TYR A 100 2.75 -7.26 -6.90
N ASP A 101 1.45 -7.26 -7.21
CA ASP A 101 0.49 -8.22 -6.66
C ASP A 101 -0.37 -8.83 -7.78
N GLN A 102 -1.24 -9.76 -7.42
CA GLN A 102 -2.17 -10.41 -8.36
C GLN A 102 -3.56 -9.73 -8.35
N GLY A 103 -3.65 -8.54 -7.83
CA GLY A 103 -4.88 -7.78 -7.69
C GLY A 103 -4.72 -6.31 -8.09
N PRO A 104 -5.36 -5.41 -7.36
CA PRO A 104 -5.47 -4.00 -7.76
C PRO A 104 -4.29 -3.11 -7.34
N ASN A 105 -3.09 -3.66 -7.14
CA ASN A 105 -1.87 -2.98 -6.70
C ASN A 105 -1.86 -2.47 -5.24
N ILE A 106 -2.89 -2.71 -4.42
CA ILE A 106 -2.92 -2.21 -3.02
C ILE A 106 -1.87 -2.86 -2.14
N TRP A 107 -1.56 -4.13 -2.39
CA TRP A 107 -0.55 -4.86 -1.64
C TRP A 107 0.86 -4.48 -2.08
N ALA A 108 1.04 -4.27 -3.37
CA ALA A 108 2.29 -3.74 -3.91
C ALA A 108 2.59 -2.33 -3.34
N THR A 109 1.59 -1.44 -3.27
CA THR A 109 1.77 -0.11 -2.68
C THR A 109 1.98 -0.19 -1.16
N ARG A 110 1.41 -1.18 -0.46
CA ARG A 110 1.69 -1.40 0.96
C ARG A 110 3.17 -1.74 1.19
N LEU A 111 3.74 -2.68 0.44
CA LEU A 111 5.15 -3.02 0.57
C LEU A 111 6.06 -1.86 0.13
N TRP A 112 5.67 -1.11 -0.92
CA TRP A 112 6.35 0.11 -1.32
C TRP A 112 6.43 1.12 -0.18
N TRP A 113 5.33 1.35 0.54
CA TRP A 113 5.31 2.26 1.68
C TRP A 113 6.18 1.73 2.82
N ASN A 114 6.10 0.45 3.17
CA ASN A 114 6.94 -0.16 4.21
C ASN A 114 8.44 0.05 3.91
N LEU A 115 8.87 -0.16 2.66
CA LEU A 115 10.26 0.07 2.24
C LEU A 115 10.65 1.55 2.41
N ARG A 116 9.81 2.47 1.96
CA ARG A 116 10.08 3.89 2.10
C ARG A 116 10.05 4.36 3.55
N TYR A 117 9.15 3.83 4.35
CA TYR A 117 9.08 4.09 5.78
C TYR A 117 10.39 3.70 6.47
N GLU A 118 11.04 2.63 6.04
CA GLU A 118 12.34 2.19 6.52
C GLU A 118 13.54 2.82 5.76
N GLY A 119 13.29 3.84 4.94
CA GLY A 119 14.34 4.64 4.31
C GLY A 119 14.87 4.12 2.97
N PHE A 120 14.19 3.16 2.33
CA PHE A 120 14.58 2.60 1.04
C PHE A 120 13.71 3.17 -0.09
N ASP A 121 14.32 3.96 -0.99
CA ASP A 121 13.61 4.68 -2.06
C ASP A 121 13.74 4.06 -3.46
N ASP A 122 14.68 3.14 -3.68
CA ASP A 122 14.89 2.54 -5.01
C ASP A 122 13.89 1.39 -5.25
N VAL A 123 12.61 1.77 -5.31
CA VAL A 123 11.47 0.86 -5.37
C VAL A 123 10.42 1.35 -6.35
N SER A 124 9.94 0.44 -7.21
CA SER A 124 8.87 0.65 -8.18
C SER A 124 7.70 -0.31 -7.94
N VAL A 125 6.51 0.08 -8.37
CA VAL A 125 5.34 -0.80 -8.47
C VAL A 125 5.09 -1.15 -9.94
N LEU A 126 4.81 -2.42 -10.23
CA LEU A 126 4.43 -2.88 -11.56
C LEU A 126 2.95 -2.55 -11.81
N ASN A 127 2.68 -1.66 -12.75
CA ASN A 127 1.34 -1.20 -13.07
C ASN A 127 0.41 -2.31 -13.56
N GLY A 128 -0.62 -2.62 -12.81
CA GLY A 128 -1.58 -3.69 -13.09
C GLY A 128 -1.11 -5.09 -12.71
N GLY A 129 0.04 -5.21 -12.04
CA GLY A 129 0.54 -6.45 -11.43
C GLY A 129 0.64 -7.65 -12.37
N LEU A 130 0.43 -8.86 -11.83
CA LEU A 130 0.46 -10.10 -12.60
C LEU A 130 -0.59 -10.15 -13.73
N PRO A 131 -1.82 -9.64 -13.57
CA PRO A 131 -2.78 -9.58 -14.67
C PRO A 131 -2.28 -8.78 -15.88
N ALA A 132 -1.67 -7.61 -15.67
CA ALA A 132 -1.10 -6.81 -16.76
C ALA A 132 0.12 -7.48 -17.42
N TRP A 133 0.97 -8.15 -16.63
CA TRP A 133 2.09 -8.95 -17.11
C TRP A 133 1.65 -10.06 -18.07
N THR A 134 0.68 -10.87 -17.65
CA THR A 134 0.13 -11.96 -18.46
C THR A 134 -0.68 -11.45 -19.64
N GLY A 135 -1.42 -10.35 -19.46
CA GLY A 135 -2.17 -9.67 -20.52
C GLY A 135 -1.27 -9.11 -21.63
N ALA A 136 -0.03 -8.72 -21.30
CA ALA A 136 1.00 -8.35 -22.28
C ALA A 136 1.64 -9.57 -23.01
N GLY A 137 1.22 -10.80 -22.70
CA GLY A 137 1.70 -12.03 -23.33
C GLY A 137 2.98 -12.59 -22.73
N HIS A 138 3.42 -12.08 -21.56
CA HIS A 138 4.62 -12.60 -20.91
C HIS A 138 4.32 -13.87 -20.10
N GLY A 139 5.29 -14.78 -20.08
CA GLY A 139 5.19 -16.08 -19.40
C GLY A 139 5.35 -15.95 -17.88
N THR A 140 4.82 -16.95 -17.17
CA THR A 140 4.98 -17.11 -15.72
C THR A 140 5.80 -18.35 -15.39
N LYS A 141 6.31 -18.42 -14.16
CA LYS A 141 6.88 -19.61 -13.56
C LYS A 141 6.02 -20.13 -12.43
N SER A 142 6.30 -21.35 -12.00
CA SER A 142 5.71 -22.00 -10.82
C SER A 142 6.81 -22.51 -9.89
N GLY A 143 6.45 -22.80 -8.63
CA GLY A 143 7.37 -23.22 -7.59
C GLY A 143 7.81 -22.06 -6.72
N VAL A 144 8.95 -22.18 -6.04
CA VAL A 144 9.50 -21.15 -5.16
C VAL A 144 10.83 -20.68 -5.71
N GLU A 145 11.01 -19.38 -5.86
CA GLU A 145 12.29 -18.76 -6.20
C GLU A 145 12.89 -18.07 -4.97
N SER A 146 14.20 -17.85 -4.98
CA SER A 146 14.93 -17.17 -3.90
C SER A 146 16.04 -16.31 -4.48
N ASN A 147 16.36 -15.23 -3.79
CA ASN A 147 17.55 -14.42 -4.05
C ASN A 147 18.66 -14.76 -3.04
N GLU A 148 19.91 -14.44 -3.40
CA GLU A 148 20.99 -14.42 -2.42
C GLU A 148 20.68 -13.35 -1.36
N PRO A 149 20.76 -13.68 -0.05
CA PRO A 149 20.52 -12.72 1.01
C PRO A 149 21.45 -11.50 0.92
N ALA A 150 20.90 -10.34 1.27
CA ALA A 150 21.64 -9.08 1.34
C ALA A 150 21.50 -8.45 2.74
N VAL A 151 22.22 -7.38 3.00
CA VAL A 151 22.09 -6.61 4.24
C VAL A 151 21.21 -5.39 3.96
N PHE A 152 19.97 -5.43 4.44
CA PHE A 152 19.11 -4.24 4.43
C PHE A 152 19.47 -3.36 5.64
N THR A 153 19.61 -2.06 5.44
CA THR A 153 19.83 -1.11 6.51
C THR A 153 18.62 -0.20 6.65
N ALA A 154 17.88 -0.39 7.74
CA ALA A 154 16.72 0.45 8.03
C ALA A 154 17.17 1.85 8.49
N ASN A 155 16.48 2.86 7.99
CA ASN A 155 16.60 4.26 8.41
C ASN A 155 15.20 4.87 8.45
N ARG A 156 14.45 4.50 9.49
CA ARG A 156 13.01 4.79 9.62
C ARG A 156 12.71 6.29 9.53
N ARG A 157 11.65 6.61 8.79
CA ARG A 157 11.13 7.95 8.53
C ARG A 157 9.81 8.15 9.28
N PRO A 158 9.84 8.60 10.53
CA PRO A 158 8.63 8.73 11.34
C PRO A 158 7.61 9.70 10.76
N GLU A 159 8.04 10.63 9.92
CA GLU A 159 7.15 11.58 9.22
C GLU A 159 6.19 10.92 8.21
N LEU A 160 6.46 9.69 7.78
CA LEU A 160 5.57 8.91 6.90
C LEU A 160 4.56 8.06 7.65
N TYR A 161 4.54 8.14 8.97
CA TYR A 161 3.62 7.41 9.85
C TYR A 161 2.82 8.39 10.70
N ALA A 162 1.54 8.13 10.86
CA ALA A 162 0.68 8.82 11.80
C ALA A 162 0.06 7.80 12.77
N ASP A 163 0.15 8.09 14.06
CA ASP A 163 -0.57 7.34 15.08
C ASP A 163 -1.95 7.95 15.36
N LYS A 164 -2.69 7.30 16.22
CA LYS A 164 -4.04 7.72 16.64
C LYS A 164 -4.07 9.15 17.21
N ASP A 165 -3.06 9.51 17.99
CA ASP A 165 -3.01 10.82 18.65
C ASP A 165 -2.72 11.95 17.63
N ALA A 166 -1.83 11.68 16.66
CA ALA A 166 -1.58 12.61 15.55
C ALA A 166 -2.84 12.83 14.70
N VAL A 167 -3.60 11.76 14.43
CA VAL A 167 -4.86 11.86 13.68
C VAL A 167 -5.93 12.61 14.47
N LEU A 168 -6.03 12.37 15.79
CA LEU A 168 -6.97 13.11 16.65
C LEU A 168 -6.67 14.62 16.64
N ALA A 169 -5.38 14.98 16.71
CA ALA A 169 -4.98 16.38 16.63
C ALA A 169 -5.26 17.00 15.23
N ALA A 170 -5.16 16.20 14.16
CA ALA A 170 -5.40 16.65 12.80
C ALA A 170 -6.86 17.04 12.51
N ILE A 171 -7.82 16.54 13.28
CA ILE A 171 -9.25 16.88 13.10
C ILE A 171 -9.50 18.39 13.18
N GLU A 172 -8.80 19.08 14.09
CA GLU A 172 -8.94 20.51 14.32
C GLU A 172 -7.82 21.36 13.70
N ASP A 173 -6.85 20.72 13.04
CA ASP A 173 -5.71 21.40 12.42
C ASP A 173 -5.99 21.74 10.94
N PRO A 174 -6.21 23.03 10.59
CA PRO A 174 -6.43 23.42 9.19
C PRO A 174 -5.19 23.20 8.29
N GLY A 175 -4.01 23.02 8.88
CA GLY A 175 -2.76 22.69 8.18
C GLY A 175 -2.59 21.22 7.83
N THR A 176 -3.54 20.35 8.24
CA THR A 176 -3.49 18.91 7.94
C THR A 176 -4.77 18.46 7.23
N GLN A 177 -4.62 17.74 6.13
CA GLN A 177 -5.71 17.14 5.38
C GLN A 177 -5.79 15.63 5.68
N LEU A 178 -6.92 15.19 6.25
CA LEU A 178 -7.25 13.78 6.41
C LEU A 178 -7.96 13.26 5.16
N VAL A 179 -7.50 12.12 4.61
CA VAL A 179 -8.06 11.54 3.39
C VAL A 179 -8.36 10.06 3.59
N ASN A 180 -9.62 9.71 3.42
CA ASN A 180 -10.09 8.33 3.47
C ASN A 180 -10.05 7.68 2.07
N SER A 181 -9.58 6.44 1.99
CA SER A 181 -9.47 5.68 0.73
C SER A 181 -10.52 4.60 0.54
N LEU A 182 -11.48 4.47 1.46
CA LEU A 182 -12.55 3.48 1.35
C LEU A 182 -13.62 3.92 0.35
N ASP A 183 -14.46 2.98 -0.05
CA ASP A 183 -15.60 3.26 -0.89
C ASP A 183 -16.59 4.24 -0.25
N ARG A 184 -17.36 4.95 -1.08
CA ARG A 184 -18.27 6.02 -0.66
C ARG A 184 -19.33 5.55 0.35
N PRO A 185 -19.98 4.36 0.23
CA PRO A 185 -20.93 3.88 1.23
C PRO A 185 -20.33 3.66 2.62
N THR A 186 -19.09 3.14 2.70
CA THR A 186 -18.38 2.98 3.98
C THR A 186 -18.00 4.33 4.57
N PHE A 187 -17.51 5.27 3.75
CA PHE A 187 -17.18 6.63 4.16
C PHE A 187 -18.39 7.40 4.68
N ALA A 188 -19.52 7.32 3.98
CA ALA A 188 -20.79 7.97 4.37
C ALA A 188 -21.43 7.33 5.62
N GLY A 189 -20.97 6.13 6.02
CA GLY A 189 -21.57 5.40 7.14
C GLY A 189 -22.85 4.62 6.79
N THR A 190 -23.22 4.55 5.50
CA THR A 190 -24.38 3.79 5.03
C THR A 190 -24.12 2.29 4.93
N ARG A 191 -22.85 1.88 4.98
CA ARG A 191 -22.41 0.50 5.16
C ARG A 191 -21.51 0.41 6.39
N GLN A 192 -21.81 -0.52 7.28
CA GLN A 192 -21.00 -0.77 8.47
C GLN A 192 -20.05 -1.94 8.21
N THR A 193 -18.79 -1.63 7.98
CA THR A 193 -17.70 -2.61 7.85
C THR A 193 -16.89 -2.75 9.14
N TYR A 194 -16.74 -1.67 9.89
CA TYR A 194 -15.94 -1.60 11.12
C TYR A 194 -16.83 -1.55 12.37
N ALA A 195 -16.25 -1.54 13.57
CA ALA A 195 -16.99 -1.58 14.83
C ALA A 195 -18.06 -0.49 14.97
N ARG A 196 -17.85 0.67 14.33
CA ARG A 196 -18.83 1.76 14.21
C ARG A 196 -18.81 2.29 12.77
N PRO A 197 -19.96 2.72 12.22
CA PRO A 197 -20.05 3.27 10.87
C PRO A 197 -19.49 4.69 10.78
N GLY A 198 -19.08 5.10 9.58
CA GLY A 198 -18.69 6.46 9.25
C GLY A 198 -17.20 6.67 9.08
N ARG A 199 -16.80 7.93 9.20
CA ARG A 199 -15.44 8.43 8.93
C ARG A 199 -14.89 9.25 10.10
N ILE A 200 -13.58 9.43 10.12
CA ILE A 200 -12.92 10.39 11.01
C ILE A 200 -13.38 11.81 10.59
N PRO A 201 -13.79 12.68 11.55
CA PRO A 201 -14.24 14.04 11.21
C PRO A 201 -13.23 14.84 10.40
N SER A 202 -13.70 15.82 9.65
CA SER A 202 -12.92 16.68 8.74
C SER A 202 -12.24 15.95 7.57
N SER A 203 -12.46 14.65 7.38
CA SER A 203 -11.87 13.89 6.27
C SER A 203 -12.55 14.17 4.94
N THR A 204 -11.76 14.19 3.88
CA THR A 204 -12.24 14.02 2.49
C THR A 204 -12.11 12.57 2.06
N ASN A 205 -12.69 12.21 0.91
CA ASN A 205 -12.69 10.84 0.41
C ASN A 205 -12.17 10.77 -1.03
N VAL A 206 -11.14 9.98 -1.22
CA VAL A 206 -10.67 9.54 -2.54
C VAL A 206 -10.71 8.01 -2.54
N PRO A 207 -11.79 7.38 -3.02
CA PRO A 207 -11.91 5.93 -3.02
C PRO A 207 -10.79 5.29 -3.84
N PHE A 208 -10.04 4.36 -3.26
CA PHE A 208 -8.96 3.68 -3.96
C PHE A 208 -9.40 3.05 -5.29
N PRO A 209 -10.59 2.40 -5.40
CA PRO A 209 -11.04 1.84 -6.68
C PRO A 209 -11.19 2.87 -7.80
N GLU A 210 -11.38 4.16 -7.48
CA GLU A 210 -11.49 5.22 -8.48
C GLU A 210 -10.13 5.64 -9.06
N LEU A 211 -9.02 5.18 -8.47
CA LEU A 211 -7.65 5.42 -8.97
C LEU A 211 -7.21 4.40 -10.03
N ALA A 212 -7.99 3.34 -10.25
CA ALA A 212 -7.64 2.26 -11.16
C ALA A 212 -8.64 2.13 -12.32
N GLU A 213 -8.14 1.64 -13.44
CA GLU A 213 -8.93 1.19 -14.57
C GLU A 213 -9.52 -0.20 -14.30
N SER A 214 -10.45 -0.63 -15.16
CA SER A 214 -11.10 -1.93 -15.03
C SER A 214 -10.15 -3.14 -15.19
N ASP A 215 -8.97 -2.93 -15.76
CA ASP A 215 -7.92 -3.95 -15.92
C ASP A 215 -6.91 -3.96 -14.76
N GLY A 216 -7.15 -3.17 -13.71
CA GLY A 216 -6.31 -3.07 -12.51
C GLY A 216 -5.12 -2.14 -12.63
N ARG A 217 -4.88 -1.52 -13.78
CA ARG A 217 -3.85 -0.48 -13.91
C ARG A 217 -4.30 0.81 -13.25
N PHE A 218 -3.37 1.58 -12.75
CA PHE A 218 -3.65 2.92 -12.31
C PHE A 218 -4.04 3.80 -13.50
N ARG A 219 -5.00 4.71 -13.28
CA ARG A 219 -5.39 5.73 -14.26
C ARG A 219 -4.25 6.67 -14.57
N GLY A 220 -4.39 7.39 -15.68
CA GLY A 220 -3.42 8.40 -16.08
C GLY A 220 -3.24 9.50 -15.03
N PRO A 221 -2.04 10.11 -14.93
CA PRO A 221 -1.73 11.09 -13.89
C PRO A 221 -2.65 12.32 -13.91
N ASP A 222 -3.18 12.72 -15.07
CA ASP A 222 -4.11 13.86 -15.16
C ASP A 222 -5.47 13.55 -14.55
N GLU A 223 -6.03 12.34 -14.79
CA GLU A 223 -7.30 11.90 -14.20
C GLU A 223 -7.20 11.73 -12.69
N VAL A 224 -6.09 11.13 -12.23
CA VAL A 224 -5.82 10.95 -10.80
C VAL A 224 -5.62 12.29 -10.11
N ARG A 225 -4.98 13.26 -10.79
CA ARG A 225 -4.77 14.62 -10.28
C ARG A 225 -6.09 15.34 -9.97
N GLU A 226 -7.11 15.21 -10.83
CA GLU A 226 -8.42 15.81 -10.60
C GLU A 226 -9.06 15.32 -9.30
N LEU A 227 -9.02 14.00 -9.04
CA LEU A 227 -9.55 13.42 -7.81
C LEU A 227 -8.84 13.94 -6.54
N PHE A 228 -7.54 14.12 -6.60
CA PHE A 228 -6.75 14.62 -5.48
C PHE A 228 -6.86 16.12 -5.28
N ASP A 229 -7.06 16.89 -6.36
CA ASP A 229 -7.29 18.34 -6.30
C ASP A 229 -8.65 18.64 -5.61
N GLU A 230 -9.70 17.93 -6.02
CA GLU A 230 -11.03 18.00 -5.38
C GLU A 230 -10.98 17.66 -3.89
N ALA A 231 -10.12 16.73 -3.49
CA ALA A 231 -9.92 16.36 -2.09
C ALA A 231 -9.00 17.33 -1.32
N GLY A 232 -8.41 18.33 -1.99
CA GLY A 232 -7.52 19.33 -1.39
C GLY A 232 -6.14 18.80 -1.01
N THR A 233 -5.72 17.64 -1.55
CA THR A 233 -4.46 16.98 -1.18
C THR A 233 -3.25 17.51 -1.93
N LEU A 234 -3.45 18.30 -2.99
CA LEU A 234 -2.37 18.87 -3.79
C LEU A 234 -1.90 20.24 -3.27
N ASP A 235 -2.53 20.76 -2.22
CA ASP A 235 -2.09 21.97 -1.53
C ASP A 235 -0.80 21.67 -0.73
N GLU A 236 0.34 22.11 -1.25
CA GLU A 236 1.67 21.87 -0.65
C GLU A 236 1.85 22.56 0.71
N SER A 237 0.99 23.50 1.08
CA SER A 237 1.01 24.16 2.40
C SER A 237 0.44 23.26 3.51
N LYS A 238 -0.26 22.17 3.14
CA LYS A 238 -0.87 21.23 4.10
C LYS A 238 -0.09 19.93 4.19
N LYS A 239 -0.06 19.36 5.38
CA LYS A 239 0.28 17.94 5.57
C LYS A 239 -0.88 17.07 5.10
N VAL A 240 -0.57 15.87 4.61
CA VAL A 240 -1.59 14.90 4.22
C VAL A 240 -1.40 13.63 5.03
N ILE A 241 -2.48 13.16 5.64
CA ILE A 241 -2.55 11.86 6.30
C ILE A 241 -3.64 11.05 5.59
N THR A 242 -3.27 9.89 5.04
CA THR A 242 -4.24 8.98 4.43
C THR A 242 -4.57 7.84 5.38
N TYR A 243 -5.82 7.35 5.33
CA TYR A 243 -6.26 6.21 6.12
C TYR A 243 -7.32 5.40 5.36
N CYS A 244 -7.53 4.16 5.80
CA CYS A 244 -8.56 3.27 5.24
C CYS A 244 -9.19 2.40 6.31
N GLY A 245 -9.17 1.09 6.14
CA GLY A 245 -9.56 0.09 7.12
C GLY A 245 -8.41 -0.35 8.02
N SER A 246 -7.27 -0.71 7.43
CA SER A 246 -6.10 -1.30 8.10
C SER A 246 -4.79 -0.84 7.44
N GLY A 247 -4.72 0.42 6.98
CA GLY A 247 -3.51 1.01 6.41
C GLY A 247 -3.09 0.47 5.02
N ILE A 248 -3.90 -0.35 4.35
CA ILE A 248 -3.53 -0.95 3.05
C ILE A 248 -3.91 -0.03 1.89
N ALA A 249 -5.20 0.19 1.62
CA ALA A 249 -5.64 1.03 0.52
C ALA A 249 -5.16 2.49 0.66
N ALA A 250 -4.91 2.96 1.88
CA ALA A 250 -4.32 4.26 2.17
C ALA A 250 -2.93 4.44 1.52
N THR A 251 -2.12 3.37 1.46
CA THR A 251 -0.81 3.43 0.80
C THR A 251 -0.92 3.61 -0.71
N GLY A 252 -2.02 3.15 -1.32
CA GLY A 252 -2.31 3.40 -2.73
C GLY A 252 -2.52 4.89 -3.03
N LEU A 253 -3.19 5.62 -2.12
CA LEU A 253 -3.31 7.08 -2.23
C LEU A 253 -1.95 7.75 -2.10
N ALA A 254 -1.18 7.38 -1.06
CA ALA A 254 0.16 7.93 -0.85
C ALA A 254 1.10 7.64 -2.04
N PHE A 255 0.99 6.45 -2.64
CA PHE A 255 1.75 6.10 -3.83
C PHE A 255 1.39 7.00 -5.02
N GLN A 256 0.10 7.19 -5.30
CA GLN A 256 -0.35 8.04 -6.40
C GLN A 256 0.00 9.52 -6.17
N LEU A 257 -0.07 10.00 -4.94
CA LEU A 257 0.41 11.33 -4.58
C LEU A 257 1.92 11.47 -4.79
N ALA A 258 2.70 10.43 -4.47
CA ALA A 258 4.14 10.42 -4.76
C ALA A 258 4.43 10.44 -6.27
N VAL A 259 3.67 9.70 -7.09
CA VAL A 259 3.75 9.76 -8.57
C VAL A 259 3.44 11.18 -9.08
N LEU A 260 2.52 11.89 -8.45
CA LEU A 260 2.18 13.28 -8.76
C LEU A 260 3.17 14.32 -8.19
N GLY A 261 4.23 13.88 -7.49
CA GLY A 261 5.28 14.74 -6.94
C GLY A 261 5.09 15.09 -5.46
N ARG A 262 4.14 14.46 -4.75
CA ARG A 262 3.93 14.60 -3.29
C ARG A 262 4.31 13.33 -2.52
N PRO A 263 5.58 13.10 -2.24
CA PRO A 263 6.05 11.89 -1.57
C PRO A 263 5.96 11.93 -0.03
N ASP A 264 5.55 13.03 0.56
CA ASP A 264 5.55 13.38 1.98
C ASP A 264 4.23 13.06 2.70
N VAL A 265 3.52 12.02 2.23
CA VAL A 265 2.22 11.61 2.75
C VAL A 265 2.38 10.61 3.88
N ALA A 266 1.80 10.91 5.04
CA ALA A 266 1.77 9.98 6.16
C ALA A 266 0.60 9.00 6.06
N ILE A 267 0.80 7.79 6.60
CA ILE A 267 -0.25 6.76 6.70
C ILE A 267 -0.65 6.61 8.17
N TYR A 268 -1.96 6.70 8.44
CA TYR A 268 -2.50 6.20 9.69
C TYR A 268 -2.69 4.69 9.60
N ASP A 269 -1.72 3.96 10.15
CA ASP A 269 -1.61 2.51 9.96
C ASP A 269 -2.76 1.75 10.63
N GLY A 270 -3.16 2.11 11.86
CA GLY A 270 -4.30 1.52 12.56
C GLY A 270 -5.65 1.77 11.90
N SER A 271 -5.78 2.89 11.19
CA SER A 271 -6.96 3.24 10.38
C SER A 271 -8.31 3.05 11.11
N LEU A 272 -9.40 2.76 10.39
CA LEU A 272 -10.72 2.57 11.01
C LEU A 272 -10.83 1.31 11.87
N THR A 273 -10.00 0.31 11.68
CA THR A 273 -9.96 -0.86 12.56
C THR A 273 -9.61 -0.45 14.00
N GLU A 274 -8.61 0.38 14.18
CA GLU A 274 -8.23 0.94 15.48
C GLU A 274 -9.21 2.04 15.93
N TRP A 275 -9.49 3.00 15.04
CA TRP A 275 -10.27 4.19 15.38
C TRP A 275 -11.70 3.89 15.78
N ALA A 276 -12.40 3.06 15.01
CA ALA A 276 -13.80 2.72 15.26
C ALA A 276 -14.00 1.79 16.46
N ALA A 277 -12.96 1.07 16.89
CA ALA A 277 -12.99 0.21 18.07
C ALA A 277 -12.97 1.03 19.38
N ASP A 278 -12.43 2.24 19.36
CA ASP A 278 -12.39 3.13 20.55
C ASP A 278 -13.63 4.01 20.60
N PRO A 279 -14.59 3.76 21.55
CA PRO A 279 -15.82 4.54 21.65
C PRO A 279 -15.61 6.01 22.07
N ALA A 280 -14.42 6.36 22.56
CA ALA A 280 -14.09 7.75 22.94
C ALA A 280 -13.72 8.61 21.72
N LEU A 281 -13.37 8.00 20.59
CA LEU A 281 -12.98 8.73 19.39
C LEU A 281 -14.21 9.13 18.55
N PRO A 282 -14.22 10.35 17.97
CA PRO A 282 -15.34 10.83 17.17
C PRO A 282 -15.43 10.12 15.80
N LEU A 283 -16.66 9.91 15.34
CA LEU A 283 -16.98 9.50 13.96
C LEU A 283 -18.15 10.34 13.45
N GLU A 284 -18.15 10.58 12.14
CA GLU A 284 -19.23 11.27 11.41
C GLU A 284 -19.84 10.34 10.38
N THR A 285 -21.16 10.50 10.17
CA THR A 285 -21.94 9.89 9.07
C THR A 285 -22.67 11.00 8.32
N ASP A 286 -23.09 10.73 7.08
CA ASP A 286 -23.97 11.64 6.32
C ASP A 286 -25.40 11.66 6.87
#